data_03c132f103963c9e2b8eaa4561d47de7
#
_entry.id   03c132f103963c9e2b8eaa4561d47de7
#
_cell.length_a   1.000
_cell.length_b   1.000
_cell.length_c   1.000
_cell.angle_alpha   90.00
_cell.angle_beta   90.00
_cell.angle_gamma   90.00
#
_symmetry.space_group_name_H-M   'P 1'
#
loop_
_entity.id
_entity.type
_entity.pdbx_description
1 polymer ?
#
loop_
_entity_poly.entity_id
_entity_poly.type
_entity_poly.pdbx_seq_one_letter_code
_entity_poly.pdbx_strand_id
1 'polypeptide(L)'
;LVDMKCLVFKVRGDYARFRKSYTTPSALTYLLIHPVAVRGLIGAVLGINREELYEKTKDIKVAVQVINEIKKDMQSFNLINMKSSDKIFRFPSNVEFLRDVKYRIFIKADENLINKLQSSLVKGEVVFTPYLGASEHIAKLEYEGVYNCEKLPKGQYEIISPVDLDSNTIDFDDSDILLTTDNIPIDNDKNREYTKYKKVIFATGENKI
;
A
#
# COMPACT_ATOMS: atom_id res chain seq x y z
N LEU A 1 2.05 -29.78 8.40
CA LEU A 1 2.10 -28.61 7.51
C LEU A 1 1.00 -27.67 7.96
N VAL A 2 1.35 -26.51 8.52
CA VAL A 2 0.36 -25.50 8.86
C VAL A 2 -0.15 -24.93 7.54
N ASP A 3 -1.41 -25.17 7.21
CA ASP A 3 -2.08 -24.59 6.05
C ASP A 3 -2.09 -23.07 6.21
N MET A 4 -1.19 -22.41 5.50
CA MET A 4 -1.08 -20.97 5.53
C MET A 4 -2.05 -20.38 4.51
N LYS A 5 -3.06 -19.66 4.99
CA LYS A 5 -4.05 -18.99 4.14
C LYS A 5 -3.64 -17.57 3.80
N CYS A 6 -3.97 -17.17 2.59
CA CYS A 6 -3.81 -15.81 2.08
C CYS A 6 -5.16 -15.28 1.60
N LEU A 7 -5.60 -14.18 2.17
CA LEU A 7 -6.78 -13.46 1.69
C LEU A 7 -6.34 -12.48 0.60
N VAL A 8 -7.11 -12.44 -0.48
CA VAL A 8 -6.84 -11.59 -1.65
C VAL A 8 -8.05 -10.70 -1.91
N PHE A 9 -7.78 -9.42 -2.12
CA PHE A 9 -8.77 -8.44 -2.53
C PHE A 9 -8.15 -7.37 -3.43
N LYS A 10 -8.97 -6.74 -4.26
CA LYS A 10 -8.54 -5.57 -5.04
C LYS A 10 -8.90 -4.29 -4.31
N VAL A 11 -8.08 -3.28 -4.51
CA VAL A 11 -8.37 -1.91 -4.12
C VAL A 11 -8.14 -0.98 -5.30
N ARG A 12 -9.07 -0.05 -5.52
CA ARG A 12 -8.97 0.96 -6.58
C ARG A 12 -9.41 2.32 -6.07
N GLY A 13 -8.90 3.36 -6.70
CA GLY A 13 -9.30 4.73 -6.44
C GLY A 13 -8.93 5.63 -7.61
N ASP A 14 -9.69 6.71 -7.78
CA ASP A 14 -9.44 7.68 -8.83
C ASP A 14 -8.13 8.43 -8.57
N TYR A 15 -7.82 8.67 -7.29
CA TYR A 15 -6.57 9.23 -6.81
C TYR A 15 -6.03 8.47 -5.61
N ALA A 16 -4.70 8.52 -5.42
CA ALA A 16 -4.01 8.08 -4.22
C ALA A 16 -2.83 9.00 -3.89
N ARG A 17 -2.49 9.08 -2.60
CA ARG A 17 -1.32 9.83 -2.16
C ARG A 17 -0.69 9.18 -0.94
N PHE A 18 0.38 8.46 -1.14
CA PHE A 18 1.19 7.85 -0.09
C PHE A 18 2.41 8.73 0.18
N ARG A 19 2.24 9.78 0.97
CA ARG A 19 3.25 10.84 1.14
C ARG A 19 4.60 10.30 1.59
N LYS A 20 5.67 10.70 0.88
CA LYS A 20 7.05 10.49 1.31
C LYS A 20 7.40 11.43 2.45
N SER A 21 7.80 10.87 3.61
CA SER A 21 8.03 11.64 4.85
C SER A 21 9.23 12.58 4.78
N TYR A 22 10.18 12.29 3.90
CA TYR A 22 11.45 13.04 3.76
C TYR A 22 11.40 14.15 2.69
N THR A 23 10.25 14.40 2.08
CA THR A 23 10.11 15.46 1.08
C THR A 23 9.46 16.70 1.68
N THR A 24 10.24 17.78 1.71
CA THR A 24 9.87 19.12 2.05
C THR A 24 10.25 20.00 0.91
N PRO A 25 9.82 20.81 0.27
CA PRO A 25 8.78 21.66 -0.11
C PRO A 25 7.76 21.04 -1.10
N SER A 26 8.12 19.96 -1.77
CA SER A 26 7.23 19.24 -2.68
C SER A 26 6.72 17.98 -1.99
N ALA A 27 5.40 17.82 -1.89
CA ALA A 27 4.79 16.68 -1.26
C ALA A 27 4.69 15.49 -2.24
N LEU A 28 5.79 14.74 -2.40
CA LEU A 28 5.87 13.58 -3.28
C LEU A 28 5.15 12.37 -2.70
N THR A 29 4.71 11.47 -3.59
CA THR A 29 4.06 10.20 -3.23
C THR A 29 4.95 9.00 -3.53
N TYR A 30 4.81 7.91 -2.76
CA TYR A 30 5.30 6.60 -3.18
C TYR A 30 4.52 6.15 -4.42
N LEU A 31 5.15 5.33 -5.26
CA LEU A 31 4.60 4.90 -6.55
C LEU A 31 3.54 3.81 -6.42
N LEU A 32 3.44 3.17 -5.26
CA LEU A 32 2.47 2.12 -4.98
C LEU A 32 2.01 2.19 -3.52
N ILE A 33 0.90 1.52 -3.24
CA ILE A 33 0.48 1.32 -1.86
C ILE A 33 1.48 0.40 -1.14
N HIS A 34 2.02 0.86 -0.02
CA HIS A 34 3.00 0.12 0.77
C HIS A 34 2.35 -0.63 1.95
N PRO A 35 3.01 -1.64 2.55
CA PRO A 35 2.44 -2.48 3.60
C PRO A 35 1.83 -1.72 4.77
N VAL A 36 2.44 -0.62 5.20
CA VAL A 36 1.90 0.19 6.31
C VAL A 36 0.56 0.84 5.94
N ALA A 37 0.42 1.33 4.69
CA ALA A 37 -0.86 1.88 4.21
C ALA A 37 -1.94 0.80 4.09
N VAL A 38 -1.57 -0.42 3.68
CA VAL A 38 -2.49 -1.58 3.65
C VAL A 38 -2.98 -1.95 5.05
N ARG A 39 -2.11 -1.92 6.07
CA ARG A 39 -2.53 -2.10 7.47
C ARG A 39 -3.58 -1.07 7.88
N GLY A 40 -3.44 0.18 7.43
CA GLY A 40 -4.43 1.23 7.63
C GLY A 40 -5.78 0.93 6.97
N LEU A 41 -5.78 0.39 5.74
CA LEU A 41 -7.01 -0.06 5.07
C LEU A 41 -7.71 -1.19 5.85
N ILE A 42 -6.95 -2.19 6.31
CA ILE A 42 -7.48 -3.29 7.14
C ILE A 42 -8.09 -2.73 8.42
N GLY A 43 -7.40 -1.78 9.06
CA GLY A 43 -7.91 -1.10 10.25
C GLY A 43 -9.23 -0.38 10.00
N ALA A 44 -9.38 0.28 8.86
CA ALA A 44 -10.62 0.95 8.49
C ALA A 44 -11.77 -0.04 8.26
N VAL A 45 -11.51 -1.14 7.56
CA VAL A 45 -12.51 -2.20 7.32
C VAL A 45 -12.98 -2.82 8.64
N LEU A 46 -12.06 -3.16 9.53
CA LEU A 46 -12.35 -3.87 10.78
C LEU A 46 -12.71 -2.95 11.97
N GLY A 47 -12.66 -1.63 11.81
CA GLY A 47 -12.93 -0.69 12.88
C GLY A 47 -11.86 -0.69 13.99
N ILE A 48 -10.61 -0.94 13.63
CA ILE A 48 -9.50 -0.90 14.59
C ILE A 48 -9.14 0.56 14.86
N ASN A 49 -9.22 0.98 16.11
CA ASN A 49 -8.87 2.34 16.52
C ASN A 49 -7.38 2.62 16.28
N ARG A 50 -7.08 3.90 16.09
CA ARG A 50 -5.74 4.38 15.75
C ARG A 50 -4.67 3.95 16.75
N GLU A 51 -4.99 3.96 18.02
CA GLU A 51 -4.08 3.63 19.13
C GLU A 51 -3.72 2.14 19.17
N GLU A 52 -4.64 1.30 18.67
CA GLU A 52 -4.49 -0.17 18.66
C GLU A 52 -3.96 -0.70 17.32
N LEU A 53 -3.98 0.13 16.28
CA LEU A 53 -3.72 -0.30 14.90
C LEU A 53 -2.37 -1.02 14.77
N TYR A 54 -1.30 -0.44 15.33
CA TYR A 54 0.03 -1.03 15.27
C TYR A 54 0.04 -2.42 15.90
N GLU A 55 -0.41 -2.56 17.14
CA GLU A 55 -0.37 -3.83 17.87
C GLU A 55 -1.21 -4.92 17.21
N LYS A 56 -2.36 -4.56 16.63
CA LYS A 56 -3.26 -5.53 15.99
C LYS A 56 -2.86 -5.89 14.56
N THR A 57 -1.95 -5.14 13.93
CA THR A 57 -1.60 -5.33 12.51
C THR A 57 -0.11 -5.53 12.25
N LYS A 58 0.77 -5.39 13.22
CA LYS A 58 2.24 -5.49 13.05
C LYS A 58 2.70 -6.83 12.47
N ASP A 59 2.01 -7.92 12.77
CA ASP A 59 2.36 -9.27 12.32
C ASP A 59 1.75 -9.64 10.95
N ILE A 60 0.93 -8.76 10.38
CA ILE A 60 0.34 -8.97 9.05
C ILE A 60 1.44 -8.88 7.99
N LYS A 61 1.52 -9.92 7.15
CA LYS A 61 2.37 -9.89 5.96
C LYS A 61 1.55 -9.46 4.76
N VAL A 62 2.11 -8.56 3.98
CA VAL A 62 1.45 -7.94 2.83
C VAL A 62 2.31 -8.12 1.60
N ALA A 63 1.69 -8.53 0.50
CA ALA A 63 2.23 -8.38 -0.84
C ALA A 63 1.23 -7.60 -1.71
N VAL A 64 1.73 -6.93 -2.74
CA VAL A 64 0.93 -6.06 -3.60
C VAL A 64 1.27 -6.36 -5.05
N GLN A 65 0.27 -6.44 -5.91
CA GLN A 65 0.43 -6.36 -7.35
C GLN A 65 -0.07 -5.00 -7.83
N VAL A 66 0.70 -4.29 -8.62
CA VAL A 66 0.30 -3.03 -9.26
C VAL A 66 -0.36 -3.36 -10.59
N ILE A 67 -1.70 -3.25 -10.66
CA ILE A 67 -2.46 -3.68 -11.85
C ILE A 67 -2.42 -2.62 -12.94
N ASN A 68 -2.73 -1.36 -12.60
CA ASN A 68 -2.72 -0.27 -13.58
C ASN A 68 -1.32 0.34 -13.72
N GLU A 69 -1.04 0.90 -14.88
CA GLU A 69 0.14 1.73 -15.07
C GLU A 69 0.19 2.90 -14.07
N ILE A 70 1.41 3.28 -13.67
CA ILE A 70 1.60 4.39 -12.76
C ILE A 70 1.43 5.72 -13.50
N LYS A 71 0.39 6.45 -13.14
CA LYS A 71 0.12 7.79 -13.65
C LYS A 71 0.27 8.81 -12.52
N LYS A 72 1.24 9.69 -12.67
CA LYS A 72 1.47 10.79 -11.73
C LYS A 72 0.73 12.04 -12.17
N ASP A 73 0.23 12.79 -11.19
CA ASP A 73 -0.39 14.09 -11.38
C ASP A 73 0.19 15.07 -10.35
N MET A 74 0.70 16.20 -10.83
CA MET A 74 1.27 17.24 -9.97
C MET A 74 0.32 18.43 -9.92
N GLN A 75 -0.20 18.75 -8.76
CA GLN A 75 -1.13 19.84 -8.55
C GLN A 75 -0.54 20.88 -7.61
N SER A 76 -0.76 22.16 -7.93
CA SER A 76 -0.32 23.28 -7.12
C SER A 76 -1.46 23.76 -6.23
N PHE A 77 -1.19 23.87 -4.93
CA PHE A 77 -2.14 24.35 -3.92
C PHE A 77 -1.58 25.55 -3.18
N ASN A 78 -2.45 26.47 -2.81
CA ASN A 78 -2.14 27.48 -1.81
C ASN A 78 -2.54 26.93 -0.43
N LEU A 79 -1.55 26.44 0.31
CA LEU A 79 -1.76 25.91 1.65
C LEU A 79 -1.82 27.01 2.69
N ILE A 80 -2.57 26.78 3.76
CA ILE A 80 -2.69 27.68 4.91
C ILE A 80 -1.93 27.06 6.08
N ASN A 81 -1.03 27.80 6.70
CA ASN A 81 -0.36 27.38 7.91
C ASN A 81 -1.30 27.56 9.10
N MET A 82 -1.79 26.44 9.66
CA MET A 82 -2.68 26.42 10.83
C MET A 82 -1.94 26.51 12.18
N LYS A 83 -0.61 26.51 12.18
CA LYS A 83 0.20 26.48 13.42
C LYS A 83 0.56 27.85 13.98
N SER A 84 0.37 28.94 13.22
CA SER A 84 0.64 30.29 13.72
C SER A 84 -0.67 30.98 14.11
N SER A 85 -0.77 31.42 15.35
CA SER A 85 -1.96 32.04 15.92
C SER A 85 -2.26 33.45 15.37
N ASP A 86 -1.27 34.17 14.84
CA ASP A 86 -1.40 35.60 14.63
C ASP A 86 -1.39 36.10 13.18
N LYS A 87 -1.04 35.22 12.21
CA LYS A 87 -1.14 35.55 10.78
C LYS A 87 -1.46 34.32 9.96
N ILE A 88 -2.53 34.42 9.16
CA ILE A 88 -2.83 33.42 8.13
C ILE A 88 -1.74 33.57 7.05
N PHE A 89 -0.77 32.65 7.10
CA PHE A 89 0.29 32.60 6.12
C PHE A 89 -0.07 31.58 5.03
N ARG A 90 -0.20 32.04 3.81
CA ARG A 90 -0.44 31.21 2.63
C ARG A 90 0.89 30.96 1.92
N PHE A 91 1.13 29.73 1.53
CA PHE A 91 2.30 29.37 0.74
C PHE A 91 1.92 28.41 -0.39
N PRO A 92 2.48 28.60 -1.59
CA PRO A 92 2.28 27.65 -2.68
C PRO A 92 3.01 26.36 -2.39
N SER A 93 2.38 25.23 -2.67
CA SER A 93 2.97 23.90 -2.53
C SER A 93 2.55 23.02 -3.69
N ASN A 94 3.51 22.31 -4.27
CA ASN A 94 3.24 21.30 -5.28
C ASN A 94 3.03 19.95 -4.60
N VAL A 95 1.93 19.30 -4.93
CA VAL A 95 1.54 18.02 -4.35
C VAL A 95 1.41 16.99 -5.47
N GLU A 96 2.14 15.89 -5.36
CA GLU A 96 2.09 14.77 -6.29
C GLU A 96 1.04 13.77 -5.84
N PHE A 97 0.24 13.30 -6.81
CA PHE A 97 -0.78 12.27 -6.66
C PHE A 97 -0.52 11.14 -7.65
N LEU A 98 -1.08 9.97 -7.37
CA LEU A 98 -1.27 8.91 -8.34
C LEU A 98 -2.72 8.94 -8.83
N ARG A 99 -2.95 8.67 -10.13
CA ARG A 99 -4.30 8.61 -10.74
C ARG A 99 -4.63 7.20 -11.18
N ASP A 100 -5.93 6.89 -11.19
CA ASP A 100 -6.48 5.63 -11.70
C ASP A 100 -5.79 4.40 -11.11
N VAL A 101 -5.53 4.42 -9.80
CA VAL A 101 -4.80 3.35 -9.15
C VAL A 101 -5.64 2.09 -8.98
N LYS A 102 -5.02 0.94 -9.22
CA LYS A 102 -5.62 -0.36 -8.96
C LYS A 102 -4.55 -1.34 -8.53
N TYR A 103 -4.78 -1.95 -7.38
CA TYR A 103 -3.87 -2.91 -6.76
C TYR A 103 -4.61 -4.19 -6.43
N ARG A 104 -3.92 -5.33 -6.51
CA ARG A 104 -4.33 -6.58 -5.87
C ARG A 104 -3.49 -6.76 -4.61
N ILE A 105 -4.14 -6.95 -3.49
CA ILE A 105 -3.53 -7.03 -2.17
C ILE A 105 -3.62 -8.46 -1.68
N PHE A 106 -2.51 -8.98 -1.20
CA PHE A 106 -2.37 -10.30 -0.62
C PHE A 106 -2.06 -10.17 0.87
N ILE A 107 -2.90 -10.74 1.72
CA ILE A 107 -2.79 -10.63 3.17
C ILE A 107 -2.59 -12.01 3.77
N LYS A 108 -1.48 -12.18 4.50
CA LYS A 108 -1.27 -13.33 5.37
C LYS A 108 -1.25 -12.85 6.82
N ALA A 109 -2.15 -13.40 7.63
CA ALA A 109 -2.32 -13.08 9.04
C ALA A 109 -2.81 -14.32 9.80
N ASP A 110 -3.11 -14.14 11.09
CA ASP A 110 -3.80 -15.18 11.87
C ASP A 110 -5.21 -15.46 11.33
N GLU A 111 -5.70 -16.66 11.60
CA GLU A 111 -6.98 -17.12 11.04
C GLU A 111 -8.17 -16.25 11.51
N ASN A 112 -8.17 -15.75 12.73
CA ASN A 112 -9.25 -14.93 13.26
C ASN A 112 -9.34 -13.60 12.49
N LEU A 113 -8.21 -12.95 12.24
CA LEU A 113 -8.15 -11.72 11.45
C LEU A 113 -8.57 -11.97 10.01
N ILE A 114 -8.10 -13.05 9.38
CA ILE A 114 -8.49 -13.44 8.01
C ILE A 114 -10.00 -13.65 7.92
N ASN A 115 -10.60 -14.40 8.85
CA ASN A 115 -12.05 -14.67 8.84
C ASN A 115 -12.88 -13.40 9.03
N LYS A 116 -12.48 -12.50 9.93
CA LYS A 116 -13.15 -11.20 10.13
C LYS A 116 -13.06 -10.34 8.88
N LEU A 117 -11.86 -10.21 8.31
CA LEU A 117 -11.64 -9.41 7.12
C LEU A 117 -12.39 -9.97 5.91
N GLN A 118 -12.40 -11.29 5.73
CA GLN A 118 -13.18 -11.97 4.71
C GLN A 118 -14.68 -11.67 4.85
N SER A 119 -15.23 -11.84 6.05
CA SER A 119 -16.65 -11.58 6.31
C SER A 119 -17.05 -10.13 5.94
N SER A 120 -16.25 -9.15 6.36
CA SER A 120 -16.48 -7.75 6.05
C SER A 120 -16.41 -7.46 4.55
N LEU A 121 -15.37 -7.96 3.87
CA LEU A 121 -15.18 -7.71 2.44
C LEU A 121 -16.24 -8.39 1.57
N VAL A 122 -16.66 -9.62 1.91
CA VAL A 122 -17.73 -10.35 1.20
C VAL A 122 -19.06 -9.61 1.30
N LYS A 123 -19.37 -9.06 2.48
CA LYS A 123 -20.61 -8.29 2.71
C LYS A 123 -20.53 -6.85 2.19
N GLY A 124 -19.34 -6.37 1.85
CA GLY A 124 -19.10 -4.96 1.52
C GLY A 124 -19.26 -4.02 2.73
N GLU A 125 -19.09 -4.55 3.94
CA GLU A 125 -19.23 -3.78 5.18
C GLU A 125 -17.87 -3.23 5.62
N VAL A 126 -17.84 -1.94 5.94
CA VAL A 126 -16.64 -1.27 6.47
C VAL A 126 -17.06 -0.41 7.67
N VAL A 127 -16.25 -0.42 8.73
CA VAL A 127 -16.54 0.38 9.94
C VAL A 127 -16.16 1.84 9.72
N PHE A 128 -14.99 2.10 9.16
CA PHE A 128 -14.54 3.43 8.77
C PHE A 128 -14.35 3.47 7.26
N THR A 129 -14.60 4.62 6.65
CA THR A 129 -14.37 4.81 5.22
C THR A 129 -12.90 4.58 4.87
N PRO A 130 -12.57 3.56 4.06
CA PRO A 130 -11.20 3.32 3.64
C PRO A 130 -10.76 4.36 2.61
N TYR A 131 -9.50 4.80 2.68
CA TYR A 131 -8.93 5.77 1.75
C TYR A 131 -7.48 5.44 1.40
N LEU A 132 -7.00 5.99 0.29
CA LEU A 132 -5.67 5.74 -0.27
C LEU A 132 -4.70 6.88 0.10
N GLY A 133 -4.31 6.89 1.36
CA GLY A 133 -3.30 7.81 1.91
C GLY A 133 -3.85 9.14 2.41
N ALA A 134 -4.80 9.78 1.72
CA ALA A 134 -5.50 10.97 2.16
C ALA A 134 -7.01 10.72 2.19
N SER A 135 -7.71 11.34 3.12
CA SER A 135 -9.13 11.06 3.42
C SER A 135 -10.08 11.34 2.26
N GLU A 136 -9.71 12.23 1.35
CA GLU A 136 -10.46 12.55 0.12
C GLU A 136 -10.31 11.49 -0.98
N HIS A 137 -9.34 10.58 -0.87
CA HIS A 137 -9.08 9.53 -1.87
C HIS A 137 -9.74 8.22 -1.46
N ILE A 138 -11.05 8.16 -1.61
CA ILE A 138 -11.85 7.00 -1.18
C ILE A 138 -11.42 5.73 -1.91
N ALA A 139 -11.16 4.68 -1.14
CA ALA A 139 -10.81 3.36 -1.66
C ALA A 139 -12.06 2.52 -1.92
N LYS A 140 -12.15 1.92 -3.09
CA LYS A 140 -13.17 0.91 -3.43
C LYS A 140 -12.53 -0.46 -3.32
N LEU A 141 -13.09 -1.32 -2.46
CA LEU A 141 -12.59 -2.65 -2.16
C LEU A 141 -13.43 -3.71 -2.87
N GLU A 142 -12.78 -4.76 -3.37
CA GLU A 142 -13.43 -5.88 -4.06
C GLU A 142 -12.77 -7.19 -3.58
N TYR A 143 -13.54 -8.03 -2.91
CA TYR A 143 -13.08 -9.34 -2.44
C TYR A 143 -12.82 -10.28 -3.62
N GLU A 144 -11.68 -10.99 -3.62
CA GLU A 144 -11.37 -12.01 -4.63
C GLU A 144 -11.41 -13.43 -4.07
N GLY A 145 -10.86 -13.68 -2.90
CA GLY A 145 -10.85 -15.04 -2.33
C GLY A 145 -9.88 -15.23 -1.18
N VAL A 146 -9.90 -16.46 -0.64
CA VAL A 146 -8.89 -16.97 0.29
C VAL A 146 -8.25 -18.19 -0.35
N TYR A 147 -6.93 -18.20 -0.39
CA TYR A 147 -6.13 -19.23 -1.06
C TYR A 147 -5.13 -19.85 -0.08
N ASN A 148 -4.72 -21.08 -0.36
CA ASN A 148 -3.61 -21.68 0.35
C ASN A 148 -2.29 -21.10 -0.14
N CYS A 149 -1.38 -20.84 0.80
CA CYS A 149 -0.06 -20.31 0.50
C CYS A 149 0.99 -21.38 0.76
N GLU A 150 1.91 -21.55 -0.16
CA GLU A 150 3.06 -22.40 -0.01
C GLU A 150 4.33 -21.60 0.13
N LYS A 151 5.28 -22.11 0.91
CA LYS A 151 6.62 -21.58 0.95
C LYS A 151 7.44 -22.24 -0.14
N LEU A 152 7.81 -21.45 -1.13
CA LEU A 152 8.67 -21.92 -2.21
C LEU A 152 10.10 -22.17 -1.72
N PRO A 153 10.77 -23.23 -2.20
CA PRO A 153 12.20 -23.43 -1.99
C PRO A 153 13.00 -22.30 -2.68
N LYS A 154 14.30 -22.27 -2.43
CA LYS A 154 15.18 -21.37 -3.21
C LYS A 154 15.18 -21.79 -4.67
N GLY A 155 14.99 -20.85 -5.56
CA GLY A 155 14.89 -21.09 -6.99
C GLY A 155 14.66 -19.80 -7.78
N GLN A 156 14.51 -19.94 -9.08
CA GLN A 156 14.14 -18.86 -9.99
C GLN A 156 12.61 -18.92 -10.20
N TYR A 157 11.96 -17.75 -10.09
CA TYR A 157 10.50 -17.63 -10.17
C TYR A 157 10.12 -16.34 -10.90
N GLU A 158 9.05 -16.42 -11.64
CA GLU A 158 8.35 -15.23 -12.16
C GLU A 158 7.42 -14.65 -11.07
N ILE A 159 7.55 -13.36 -10.78
CA ILE A 159 6.87 -12.70 -9.66
C ILE A 159 6.07 -11.51 -10.16
N ILE A 160 4.82 -11.38 -9.72
CA ILE A 160 3.91 -10.26 -10.05
C ILE A 160 3.85 -9.16 -8.98
N SER A 161 4.53 -9.36 -7.85
CA SER A 161 4.61 -8.38 -6.76
C SER A 161 5.95 -7.64 -6.78
N PRO A 162 6.08 -6.49 -6.08
CA PRO A 162 7.37 -5.86 -5.87
C PRO A 162 8.34 -6.80 -5.18
N VAL A 163 9.54 -6.86 -5.71
CA VAL A 163 10.64 -7.70 -5.22
C VAL A 163 11.64 -6.83 -4.48
N ASP A 164 12.06 -7.29 -3.31
CA ASP A 164 13.10 -6.67 -2.52
C ASP A 164 14.47 -6.87 -3.18
N LEU A 165 15.09 -5.78 -3.62
CA LEU A 165 16.39 -5.78 -4.30
C LEU A 165 17.55 -6.14 -3.37
N ASP A 166 17.40 -5.95 -2.05
CA ASP A 166 18.48 -6.24 -1.11
C ASP A 166 18.58 -7.76 -0.82
N SER A 167 17.51 -8.51 -1.05
CA SER A 167 17.41 -9.94 -0.71
C SER A 167 17.31 -10.86 -1.91
N ASN A 168 17.17 -10.32 -3.13
CA ASN A 168 16.94 -11.11 -4.34
C ASN A 168 17.82 -10.60 -5.48
N THR A 169 18.21 -11.52 -6.36
CA THR A 169 18.82 -11.19 -7.63
C THR A 169 17.75 -11.22 -8.70
N ILE A 170 17.70 -10.18 -9.53
CA ILE A 170 16.78 -10.10 -10.66
C ILE A 170 17.56 -10.51 -11.91
N ASP A 171 17.03 -11.48 -12.64
CA ASP A 171 17.51 -11.82 -13.96
C ASP A 171 16.75 -10.94 -14.97
N PHE A 172 17.49 -10.08 -15.65
CA PHE A 172 16.94 -9.22 -16.70
C PHE A 172 17.05 -9.97 -18.01
N ASP A 173 16.01 -10.70 -18.37
CA ASP A 173 15.88 -11.21 -19.71
C ASP A 173 15.58 -10.05 -20.70
N ASP A 174 15.88 -10.22 -21.98
CA ASP A 174 15.65 -9.23 -23.07
C ASP A 174 14.16 -8.89 -23.32
N SER A 175 13.37 -8.83 -22.26
CA SER A 175 11.95 -8.53 -22.34
C SER A 175 11.72 -7.02 -22.33
N ASP A 176 10.85 -6.53 -23.20
CA ASP A 176 10.41 -5.12 -23.27
C ASP A 176 9.55 -4.69 -22.05
N ILE A 177 9.77 -5.29 -20.86
CA ILE A 177 9.02 -5.01 -19.66
C ILE A 177 9.57 -3.76 -18.99
N LEU A 178 8.70 -2.76 -18.83
CA LEU A 178 9.05 -1.56 -18.09
C LEU A 178 9.09 -1.86 -16.57
N LEU A 179 10.28 -1.86 -16.01
CA LEU A 179 10.51 -2.03 -14.59
C LEU A 179 10.61 -0.68 -13.88
N THR A 180 10.03 -0.60 -12.71
CA THR A 180 10.01 0.60 -11.87
C THR A 180 10.59 0.28 -10.50
N THR A 181 11.32 1.23 -9.91
CA THR A 181 11.87 1.08 -8.55
C THR A 181 11.33 2.16 -7.61
N ASP A 182 11.13 1.81 -6.36
CA ASP A 182 10.85 2.77 -5.28
C ASP A 182 11.45 2.27 -3.96
N ASN A 183 11.63 3.18 -3.00
CA ASN A 183 12.07 2.85 -1.65
C ASN A 183 10.88 3.01 -0.69
N ILE A 184 10.17 1.92 -0.41
CA ILE A 184 8.90 1.95 0.30
C ILE A 184 9.04 1.61 1.79
N PRO A 185 8.24 2.21 2.67
CA PRO A 185 8.18 1.80 4.07
C PRO A 185 7.46 0.44 4.20
N ILE A 186 8.08 -0.46 4.93
CA ILE A 186 7.51 -1.80 5.18
C ILE A 186 7.08 -1.99 6.63
N ASP A 187 7.53 -1.11 7.53
CA ASP A 187 7.15 -1.13 8.92
C ASP A 187 7.10 0.27 9.52
N ASN A 188 6.40 0.39 10.66
CA ASN A 188 6.24 1.61 11.43
C ASN A 188 6.21 1.27 12.94
N ASP A 189 6.37 2.27 13.77
CA ASP A 189 6.19 2.15 15.22
C ASP A 189 4.74 2.50 15.65
N LYS A 190 4.49 2.45 16.95
CA LYS A 190 3.20 2.82 17.58
C LYS A 190 2.83 4.30 17.36
N ASN A 191 3.81 5.18 17.14
CA ASN A 191 3.61 6.59 16.81
C ASN A 191 3.36 6.83 15.33
N ARG A 192 3.36 5.75 14.52
CA ARG A 192 3.19 5.73 13.05
C ARG A 192 4.37 6.34 12.29
N GLU A 193 5.52 6.44 12.91
CA GLU A 193 6.75 6.79 12.22
C GLU A 193 7.28 5.56 11.48
N TYR A 194 7.67 5.75 10.23
CA TYR A 194 8.23 4.66 9.42
C TYR A 194 9.62 4.29 9.95
N THR A 195 9.76 3.04 10.36
CA THR A 195 10.98 2.52 11.00
C THR A 195 11.84 1.67 10.07
N LYS A 196 11.25 1.11 9.01
CA LYS A 196 11.97 0.23 8.10
C LYS A 196 11.52 0.46 6.66
N TYR A 197 12.49 0.51 5.77
CA TYR A 197 12.30 0.68 4.34
C TYR A 197 12.90 -0.47 3.56
N LYS A 198 12.41 -0.70 2.34
CA LYS A 198 13.00 -1.60 1.36
C LYS A 198 13.00 -0.96 -0.01
N LYS A 199 14.12 -1.12 -0.70
CA LYS A 199 14.22 -0.79 -2.12
C LYS A 199 13.60 -1.94 -2.91
N VAL A 200 12.53 -1.65 -3.63
CA VAL A 200 11.80 -2.65 -4.40
C VAL A 200 11.83 -2.33 -5.89
N ILE A 201 11.75 -3.38 -6.70
CA ILE A 201 11.53 -3.29 -8.14
C ILE A 201 10.23 -4.03 -8.48
N PHE A 202 9.48 -3.53 -9.43
CA PHE A 202 8.20 -4.11 -9.84
C PHE A 202 7.83 -3.74 -11.26
N ALA A 203 7.04 -4.58 -11.89
CA ALA A 203 6.33 -4.31 -13.15
C ALA A 203 4.87 -3.94 -12.85
N THR A 204 4.17 -3.42 -13.85
CA THR A 204 2.74 -3.12 -13.77
C THR A 204 1.93 -4.08 -14.65
N GLY A 205 0.64 -4.21 -14.35
CA GLY A 205 -0.28 -5.07 -15.10
C GLY A 205 -0.08 -6.56 -14.78
N GLU A 206 -0.08 -7.37 -15.81
CA GLU A 206 0.16 -8.81 -15.74
C GLU A 206 1.62 -9.19 -16.00
N ASN A 207 2.48 -8.19 -16.18
CA ASN A 207 3.91 -8.41 -16.37
C ASN A 207 4.53 -9.00 -15.09
N LYS A 208 5.51 -9.85 -15.29
CA LYS A 208 6.23 -10.56 -14.22
C LYS A 208 7.70 -10.18 -14.24
N ILE A 209 8.36 -10.34 -13.13
CA ILE A 209 9.80 -10.15 -12.94
C ILE A 209 10.43 -11.50 -12.59
#